data_65a48cd57f1f956a8a5ba014ab113cfc
#
_entry.id   65a48cd57f1f956a8a5ba014ab113cfc
#
_cell.length_a   1.000
_cell.length_b   1.000
_cell.length_c   1.000
_cell.angle_alpha   90.00
_cell.angle_beta   90.00
_cell.angle_gamma   90.00
#
_symmetry.space_group_name_H-M   'P 1'
#
loop_
_entity.id
_entity.type
_entity.pdbx_description
1 polymer ?
#
loop_
_entity_poly.entity_id
_entity_poly.type
_entity_poly.pdbx_seq_one_letter_code
_entity_poly.pdbx_strand_id
1 'polypeptide(L)'
;MKPEELGAWQALLQEEFEKPYWRTLAERVDAAYAASTVYPPREELFAAFRMTPPEAVRVVILGQDPYHEPGQANGLAFSVKPGVKLPPSLRNIFAELQSDCDITPPDSGDLTTWARQGVFLLNSPWTAEEMEKQLPASMKQGLAKKHAKFYN
;
A
#
# COMPACT_ATOMS: atom_id res chain seq x y z
N MET A 1 3.95 9.05 -15.48
CA MET A 1 3.58 9.44 -14.08
C MET A 1 3.66 10.95 -13.93
N LYS A 2 2.67 11.57 -13.29
CA LYS A 2 2.65 13.02 -13.06
C LYS A 2 2.39 13.32 -11.59
N PRO A 3 3.03 14.38 -11.02
CA PRO A 3 2.83 14.77 -9.61
C PRO A 3 1.37 15.01 -9.21
N GLU A 4 0.56 15.55 -10.13
CA GLU A 4 -0.86 15.87 -9.89
C GLU A 4 -1.71 14.62 -9.58
N GLU A 5 -1.24 13.45 -9.99
CA GLU A 5 -1.94 12.17 -9.74
C GLU A 5 -1.92 11.77 -8.26
N LEU A 6 -1.03 12.40 -7.44
CA LEU A 6 -0.94 12.15 -5.99
C LEU A 6 -1.90 13.03 -5.17
N GLY A 7 -2.67 13.91 -5.79
CA GLY A 7 -3.63 14.77 -5.08
C GLY A 7 -2.96 15.69 -4.07
N ALA A 8 -3.49 15.77 -2.85
CA ALA A 8 -2.98 16.66 -1.78
C ALA A 8 -1.53 16.36 -1.36
N TRP A 9 -1.01 15.16 -1.62
CA TRP A 9 0.38 14.79 -1.34
C TRP A 9 1.38 15.51 -2.24
N GLN A 10 0.95 16.06 -3.37
CA GLN A 10 1.82 16.76 -4.31
C GLN A 10 2.65 17.85 -3.62
N ALA A 11 2.02 18.66 -2.78
CA ALA A 11 2.70 19.77 -2.09
C ALA A 11 3.79 19.28 -1.12
N LEU A 12 3.53 18.18 -0.39
CA LEU A 12 4.50 17.60 0.54
C LEU A 12 5.67 16.90 -0.16
N LEU A 13 5.45 16.39 -1.35
CA LEU A 13 6.43 15.61 -2.11
C LEU A 13 7.10 16.43 -3.22
N GLN A 14 6.89 17.75 -3.26
CA GLN A 14 7.38 18.60 -4.35
C GLN A 14 8.89 18.48 -4.56
N GLU A 15 9.67 18.48 -3.49
CA GLU A 15 11.13 18.33 -3.57
C GLU A 15 11.57 16.99 -4.15
N GLU A 16 10.78 15.92 -3.97
CA GLU A 16 11.07 14.61 -4.52
C GLU A 16 10.90 14.58 -6.05
N PHE A 17 9.95 15.36 -6.57
CA PHE A 17 9.69 15.43 -8.01
C PHE A 17 10.79 16.18 -8.76
N GLU A 18 11.57 17.02 -8.08
CA GLU A 18 12.71 17.76 -8.66
C GLU A 18 13.99 16.89 -8.71
N LYS A 19 14.01 15.76 -7.99
CA LYS A 19 15.18 14.87 -7.96
C LYS A 19 15.34 14.09 -9.27
N PRO A 20 16.60 13.86 -9.71
CA PRO A 20 16.88 13.17 -10.99
C PRO A 20 16.21 11.80 -11.12
N TYR A 21 16.09 11.06 -10.00
CA TYR A 21 15.50 9.72 -10.02
C TYR A 21 14.02 9.74 -10.41
N TRP A 22 13.28 10.81 -10.09
CA TRP A 22 11.84 10.90 -10.37
C TRP A 22 11.53 10.78 -11.86
N ARG A 23 12.30 11.52 -12.71
CA ARG A 23 12.13 11.45 -14.16
C ARG A 23 12.37 10.03 -14.66
N THR A 24 13.48 9.40 -14.25
CA THR A 24 13.82 8.05 -14.66
C THR A 24 12.75 7.04 -14.20
N LEU A 25 12.23 7.20 -12.98
CA LEU A 25 11.15 6.37 -12.44
C LEU A 25 9.87 6.54 -13.28
N ALA A 26 9.47 7.78 -13.57
CA ALA A 26 8.28 8.07 -14.36
C ALA A 26 8.36 7.43 -15.75
N GLU A 27 9.49 7.60 -16.46
CA GLU A 27 9.72 6.99 -17.77
C GLU A 27 9.66 5.46 -17.73
N ARG A 28 10.27 4.84 -16.73
CA ARG A 28 10.26 3.38 -16.57
C ARG A 28 8.86 2.83 -16.28
N VAL A 29 8.10 3.50 -15.42
CA VAL A 29 6.72 3.10 -15.09
C VAL A 29 5.83 3.25 -16.33
N ASP A 30 5.89 4.38 -17.03
CA ASP A 30 5.08 4.61 -18.22
C ASP A 30 5.44 3.61 -19.34
N ALA A 31 6.72 3.29 -19.52
CA ALA A 31 7.17 2.25 -20.43
C ALA A 31 6.66 0.84 -20.05
N ALA A 32 6.66 0.50 -18.77
CA ALA A 32 6.14 -0.79 -18.29
C ALA A 32 4.65 -0.95 -18.60
N TYR A 33 3.82 0.07 -18.32
CA TYR A 33 2.40 0.06 -18.66
C TYR A 33 2.13 0.02 -20.17
N ALA A 34 3.03 0.59 -20.99
CA ALA A 34 2.90 0.54 -22.45
C ALA A 34 3.29 -0.83 -23.04
N ALA A 35 4.21 -1.54 -22.41
CA ALA A 35 4.80 -2.77 -22.93
C ALA A 35 4.14 -4.06 -22.41
N SER A 36 3.47 -4.01 -21.24
CA SER A 36 2.95 -5.21 -20.57
C SER A 36 1.72 -4.92 -19.72
N THR A 37 1.08 -6.00 -19.26
CA THR A 37 0.04 -5.90 -18.23
C THR A 37 0.72 -5.67 -16.87
N VAL A 38 0.41 -4.53 -16.24
CA VAL A 38 0.93 -4.14 -14.93
C VAL A 38 -0.24 -4.01 -13.95
N TYR A 39 -0.02 -4.40 -12.70
CA TYR A 39 -0.99 -4.25 -11.60
C TYR A 39 -0.45 -3.35 -10.50
N PRO A 40 -1.29 -2.51 -9.87
CA PRO A 40 -2.69 -2.25 -10.23
C PRO A 40 -2.83 -1.59 -11.62
N PRO A 41 -4.05 -1.46 -12.17
CA PRO A 41 -4.29 -0.66 -13.37
C PRO A 41 -3.74 0.77 -13.23
N ARG A 42 -3.37 1.39 -14.35
CA ARG A 42 -2.68 2.69 -14.35
C ARG A 42 -3.41 3.79 -13.57
N GLU A 43 -4.74 3.81 -13.68
CA GLU A 43 -5.63 4.74 -12.97
C GLU A 43 -5.68 4.49 -11.46
N GLU A 44 -5.31 3.31 -11.00
CA GLU A 44 -5.31 2.92 -9.59
C GLU A 44 -3.90 2.99 -8.94
N LEU A 45 -2.85 3.31 -9.71
CA LEU A 45 -1.46 3.35 -9.24
C LEU A 45 -1.28 4.19 -7.96
N PHE A 46 -1.93 5.34 -7.88
CA PHE A 46 -1.88 6.24 -6.74
C PHE A 46 -3.18 6.28 -5.92
N ALA A 47 -3.95 5.21 -5.92
CA ALA A 47 -5.22 5.16 -5.19
C ALA A 47 -5.06 5.44 -3.69
N ALA A 48 -4.04 4.90 -3.04
CA ALA A 48 -3.75 5.14 -1.63
C ALA A 48 -3.57 6.65 -1.34
N PHE A 49 -2.79 7.34 -2.16
CA PHE A 49 -2.53 8.77 -2.02
C PHE A 49 -3.79 9.62 -2.22
N ARG A 50 -4.62 9.27 -3.21
CA ARG A 50 -5.85 10.02 -3.48
C ARG A 50 -6.93 9.80 -2.44
N MET A 51 -7.02 8.59 -1.86
CA MET A 51 -8.07 8.23 -0.91
C MET A 51 -7.76 8.66 0.52
N THR A 52 -6.48 8.79 0.86
CA THR A 52 -6.04 9.18 2.21
C THR A 52 -5.12 10.41 2.08
N PRO A 53 -5.66 11.62 2.05
CA PRO A 53 -4.85 12.84 2.01
C PRO A 53 -4.01 12.98 3.28
N PRO A 54 -2.87 13.72 3.24
CA PRO A 54 -1.89 13.77 4.35
C PRO A 54 -2.50 14.12 5.70
N GLU A 55 -3.38 15.10 5.71
CA GLU A 55 -4.06 15.61 6.92
C GLU A 55 -5.05 14.61 7.52
N ALA A 56 -5.51 13.63 6.74
CA ALA A 56 -6.43 12.60 7.18
C ALA A 56 -5.72 11.34 7.68
N VAL A 57 -4.41 11.21 7.47
CA VAL A 57 -3.67 10.00 7.86
C VAL A 57 -3.69 9.80 9.37
N ARG A 58 -4.21 8.67 9.80
CA ARG A 58 -4.26 8.22 11.21
C ARG A 58 -3.38 7.00 11.45
N VAL A 59 -3.31 6.11 10.47
CA VAL A 59 -2.54 4.88 10.50
C VAL A 59 -1.90 4.66 9.14
N VAL A 60 -0.65 4.20 9.12
CA VAL A 60 0.05 3.77 7.91
C VAL A 60 0.26 2.26 7.97
N ILE A 61 -0.20 1.58 6.94
CA ILE A 61 0.03 0.14 6.75
C ILE A 61 0.84 -0.03 5.46
N LEU A 62 2.02 -0.63 5.59
CA LEU A 62 2.88 -0.94 4.45
C LEU A 62 2.69 -2.40 4.06
N GLY A 63 2.18 -2.62 2.86
CA GLY A 63 2.21 -3.91 2.19
C GLY A 63 3.49 -4.07 1.37
N GLN A 64 3.80 -5.28 0.96
CA GLN A 64 4.96 -5.58 0.12
C GLN A 64 4.65 -5.27 -1.34
N ASP A 65 3.94 -6.14 -2.02
CA ASP A 65 3.62 -6.03 -3.43
C ASP A 65 2.11 -5.99 -3.69
N PRO A 66 1.67 -5.34 -4.76
CA PRO A 66 0.29 -5.48 -5.23
C PRO A 66 -0.01 -6.93 -5.62
N TYR A 67 -1.25 -7.35 -5.47
CA TYR A 67 -1.69 -8.63 -6.03
C TYR A 67 -1.52 -8.64 -7.55
N HIS A 68 -1.10 -9.78 -8.10
CA HIS A 68 -0.73 -9.92 -9.52
C HIS A 68 -1.76 -10.68 -10.37
N GLU A 69 -2.85 -11.15 -9.78
CA GLU A 69 -3.92 -11.79 -10.53
C GLU A 69 -4.82 -10.74 -11.21
N PRO A 70 -5.34 -11.01 -12.42
CA PRO A 70 -6.25 -10.10 -13.10
C PRO A 70 -7.45 -9.71 -12.23
N GLY A 71 -7.73 -8.43 -12.13
CA GLY A 71 -8.88 -7.91 -11.40
C GLY A 71 -8.78 -7.91 -9.88
N GLN A 72 -7.64 -8.31 -9.30
CA GLN A 72 -7.45 -8.30 -7.84
C GLN A 72 -7.09 -6.92 -7.30
N ALA A 73 -5.94 -6.38 -7.71
CA ALA A 73 -5.39 -5.15 -7.16
C ALA A 73 -6.26 -3.93 -7.47
N ASN A 74 -6.43 -3.04 -6.49
CA ASN A 74 -7.15 -1.77 -6.59
C ASN A 74 -6.31 -0.58 -6.09
N GLY A 75 -4.98 -0.73 -6.01
CA GLY A 75 -4.05 0.32 -5.62
C GLY A 75 -3.91 0.58 -4.13
N LEU A 76 -4.55 -0.24 -3.29
CA LEU A 76 -4.43 -0.21 -1.82
C LEU A 76 -3.77 -1.50 -1.34
N ALA A 77 -2.83 -1.40 -0.40
CA ALA A 77 -2.19 -2.56 0.20
C ALA A 77 -3.22 -3.51 0.87
N PHE A 78 -3.05 -4.81 0.68
CA PHE A 78 -3.93 -5.88 1.16
C PHE A 78 -5.35 -5.88 0.61
N SER A 79 -5.78 -4.83 -0.10
CA SER A 79 -7.12 -4.67 -0.64
C SER A 79 -7.29 -5.38 -1.98
N VAL A 80 -8.49 -5.91 -2.21
CA VAL A 80 -8.89 -6.47 -3.50
C VAL A 80 -10.21 -5.86 -3.97
N LYS A 81 -10.46 -5.91 -5.26
CA LYS A 81 -11.73 -5.42 -5.83
C LYS A 81 -12.94 -6.19 -5.29
N PRO A 82 -14.12 -5.56 -5.24
CA PRO A 82 -15.36 -6.24 -4.86
C PRO A 82 -15.60 -7.52 -5.68
N GLY A 83 -16.05 -8.58 -5.01
CA GLY A 83 -16.33 -9.87 -5.64
C GLY A 83 -15.12 -10.79 -5.80
N VAL A 84 -13.91 -10.30 -5.50
CA VAL A 84 -12.69 -11.13 -5.46
C VAL A 84 -12.66 -11.92 -4.16
N LYS A 85 -12.25 -13.19 -4.25
CA LYS A 85 -12.03 -14.04 -3.05
C LYS A 85 -10.96 -13.43 -2.14
N LEU A 86 -11.23 -13.41 -0.84
CA LEU A 86 -10.30 -12.88 0.15
C LEU A 86 -8.94 -13.58 0.09
N PRO A 87 -7.83 -12.84 -0.14
CA PRO A 87 -6.49 -13.39 -0.08
C PRO A 87 -6.12 -13.88 1.33
N PRO A 88 -5.18 -14.82 1.46
CA PRO A 88 -4.78 -15.37 2.75
C PRO A 88 -4.36 -14.31 3.78
N SER A 89 -3.52 -13.34 3.38
CA SER A 89 -3.07 -12.28 4.26
C SER A 89 -4.22 -11.43 4.80
N LEU A 90 -5.18 -11.07 3.94
CA LEU A 90 -6.35 -10.28 4.35
C LEU A 90 -7.28 -11.08 5.27
N ARG A 91 -7.44 -12.40 5.02
CA ARG A 91 -8.19 -13.26 5.94
C ARG A 91 -7.56 -13.29 7.33
N ASN A 92 -6.22 -13.34 7.42
CA ASN A 92 -5.53 -13.30 8.71
C ASN A 92 -5.75 -11.96 9.42
N ILE A 93 -5.68 -10.84 8.69
CA ILE A 93 -5.99 -9.51 9.25
C ILE A 93 -7.41 -9.47 9.81
N PHE A 94 -8.38 -9.99 9.08
CA PHE A 94 -9.77 -10.02 9.54
C PHE A 94 -9.98 -10.95 10.72
N ALA A 95 -9.29 -12.10 10.76
CA ALA A 95 -9.35 -13.01 11.92
C ALA A 95 -8.80 -12.36 13.19
N GLU A 96 -7.69 -11.60 13.09
CA GLU A 96 -7.13 -10.85 14.22
C GLU A 96 -8.08 -9.73 14.67
N LEU A 97 -8.69 -8.99 13.75
CA LEU A 97 -9.68 -7.96 14.11
C LEU A 97 -10.90 -8.56 14.82
N GLN A 98 -11.32 -9.75 14.42
CA GLN A 98 -12.42 -10.45 15.10
C GLN A 98 -12.00 -10.90 16.51
N SER A 99 -10.80 -11.47 16.66
CA SER A 99 -10.35 -12.01 17.95
C SER A 99 -10.01 -10.92 18.97
N ASP A 100 -9.39 -9.82 18.52
CA ASP A 100 -8.89 -8.75 19.40
C ASP A 100 -9.91 -7.66 19.67
N CYS A 101 -10.76 -7.35 18.67
CA CYS A 101 -11.66 -6.21 18.72
C CYS A 101 -13.14 -6.59 18.65
N ASP A 102 -13.46 -7.89 18.56
CA ASP A 102 -14.83 -8.42 18.40
C ASP A 102 -15.57 -7.81 17.19
N ILE A 103 -14.81 -7.46 16.14
CA ILE A 103 -15.34 -6.91 14.90
C ILE A 103 -15.70 -8.05 13.96
N THR A 104 -16.96 -8.12 13.55
CA THR A 104 -17.38 -9.07 12.51
C THR A 104 -16.67 -8.78 11.20
N PRO A 105 -15.93 -9.74 10.61
CA PRO A 105 -15.25 -9.54 9.35
C PRO A 105 -16.24 -9.15 8.23
N PRO A 106 -15.88 -8.20 7.36
CA PRO A 106 -16.71 -7.90 6.19
C PRO A 106 -16.62 -9.01 5.15
N ASP A 107 -17.67 -9.18 4.36
CA ASP A 107 -17.70 -10.13 3.25
C ASP A 107 -16.80 -9.68 2.07
N SER A 108 -16.53 -8.39 1.98
CA SER A 108 -15.70 -7.80 0.91
C SER A 108 -14.27 -7.58 1.35
N GLY A 109 -13.32 -7.89 0.46
CA GLY A 109 -11.91 -7.55 0.63
C GLY A 109 -11.55 -6.14 0.16
N ASP A 110 -12.51 -5.31 -0.20
CA ASP A 110 -12.27 -3.92 -0.58
C ASP A 110 -12.11 -3.03 0.66
N LEU A 111 -10.88 -2.55 0.87
CA LEU A 111 -10.50 -1.70 2.01
C LEU A 111 -10.64 -0.19 1.73
N THR A 112 -11.35 0.21 0.68
CA THR A 112 -11.59 1.62 0.35
C THR A 112 -12.20 2.40 1.52
N THR A 113 -13.07 1.77 2.30
CA THR A 113 -13.67 2.38 3.50
C THR A 113 -12.64 2.66 4.58
N TRP A 114 -11.62 1.81 4.72
CA TRP A 114 -10.51 2.04 5.66
C TRP A 114 -9.66 3.22 5.21
N ALA A 115 -9.32 3.28 3.92
CA ALA A 115 -8.56 4.39 3.35
C ALA A 115 -9.26 5.73 3.61
N ARG A 116 -10.57 5.81 3.39
CA ARG A 116 -11.37 7.01 3.66
C ARG A 116 -11.45 7.39 5.15
N GLN A 117 -11.21 6.46 6.05
CA GLN A 117 -11.14 6.70 7.49
C GLN A 117 -9.74 7.08 7.99
N GLY A 118 -8.78 7.22 7.08
CA GLY A 118 -7.43 7.64 7.40
C GLY A 118 -6.42 6.51 7.56
N VAL A 119 -6.73 5.30 7.08
CA VAL A 119 -5.75 4.21 6.99
C VAL A 119 -5.02 4.31 5.65
N PHE A 120 -3.78 4.77 5.67
CA PHE A 120 -2.94 4.89 4.48
C PHE A 120 -2.34 3.52 4.11
N LEU A 121 -2.93 2.87 3.11
CA LEU A 121 -2.63 1.49 2.68
C LEU A 121 -1.66 1.51 1.50
N LEU A 122 -0.36 1.59 1.78
CA LEU A 122 0.68 1.75 0.76
C LEU A 122 1.42 0.44 0.52
N ASN A 123 1.52 0.02 -0.74
CA ASN A 123 2.47 -1.01 -1.14
C ASN A 123 3.86 -0.40 -1.33
N SER A 124 4.86 -1.04 -0.74
CA SER A 124 6.26 -0.69 -0.91
C SER A 124 7.02 -1.92 -1.41
N PRO A 125 7.65 -1.87 -2.57
CA PRO A 125 8.41 -3.00 -3.11
C PRO A 125 9.74 -3.23 -2.37
N TRP A 126 9.90 -2.66 -1.19
CA TRP A 126 11.10 -2.85 -0.38
C TRP A 126 11.10 -4.24 0.23
N THR A 127 12.22 -4.91 0.11
CA THR A 127 12.46 -6.13 0.88
C THR A 127 12.54 -5.77 2.38
N ALA A 128 12.21 -6.73 3.25
CA ALA A 128 12.34 -6.55 4.70
C ALA A 128 13.74 -6.06 5.09
N GLU A 129 14.78 -6.53 4.37
CA GLU A 129 16.18 -6.14 4.57
C GLU A 129 16.45 -4.68 4.18
N GLU A 130 15.84 -4.18 3.11
CA GLU A 130 15.98 -2.78 2.69
C GLU A 130 15.23 -1.85 3.64
N MET A 131 14.04 -2.23 4.11
CA MET A 131 13.32 -1.49 5.14
C MET A 131 14.12 -1.40 6.44
N GLU A 132 14.72 -2.52 6.87
CA GLU A 132 15.53 -2.55 8.09
C GLU A 132 16.75 -1.61 8.01
N LYS A 133 17.41 -1.50 6.85
CA LYS A 133 18.52 -0.58 6.64
C LYS A 133 18.15 0.90 6.78
N GLN A 134 16.92 1.25 6.40
CA GLN A 134 16.42 2.64 6.36
C GLN A 134 15.77 3.11 7.68
N LEU A 135 15.33 2.18 8.52
CA LEU A 135 14.66 2.51 9.76
C LEU A 135 15.63 3.04 10.85
N PRO A 136 15.23 4.06 11.61
CA PRO A 136 15.97 4.50 12.79
C PRO A 136 16.17 3.35 13.79
N ALA A 137 17.31 3.34 14.50
CA ALA A 137 17.66 2.29 15.46
C ALA A 137 16.56 2.05 16.53
N SER A 138 15.84 3.10 16.92
CA SER A 138 14.70 3.02 17.85
C SER A 138 13.51 2.21 17.33
N MET A 139 13.30 2.18 16.00
CA MET A 139 12.23 1.41 15.38
C MET A 139 12.63 -0.02 15.05
N LYS A 140 13.95 -0.28 14.83
CA LYS A 140 14.47 -1.64 14.56
C LYS A 140 14.19 -2.61 15.71
N GLN A 141 14.30 -2.16 16.96
CA GLN A 141 14.01 -3.00 18.14
C GLN A 141 12.55 -3.40 18.27
N GLY A 142 11.62 -2.57 17.76
CA GLY A 142 10.18 -2.88 17.78
C GLY A 142 9.77 -3.91 16.73
N LEU A 143 10.40 -3.86 15.54
CA LEU A 143 10.14 -4.78 14.44
C LEU A 143 10.68 -6.20 14.70
N ALA A 144 11.90 -6.33 15.24
CA ALA A 144 12.49 -7.63 15.56
C ALA A 144 11.63 -8.48 16.51
N LYS A 145 10.91 -7.84 17.44
CA LYS A 145 9.97 -8.54 18.35
C LYS A 145 8.66 -8.96 17.70
N LYS A 146 8.22 -8.29 16.63
CA LYS A 146 6.98 -8.62 15.90
C LYS A 146 7.20 -9.67 14.82
N HIS A 147 8.34 -9.69 14.14
CA HIS A 147 8.64 -10.68 13.10
C HIS A 147 8.73 -12.12 13.66
N ALA A 148 9.14 -12.31 14.90
CA ALA A 148 9.18 -13.63 15.54
C ALA A 148 7.78 -14.28 15.73
N LYS A 149 6.69 -13.54 15.64
CA LYS A 149 5.31 -14.04 15.79
C LYS A 149 4.59 -14.38 14.48
N PHE A 150 5.10 -13.94 13.32
CA PHE A 150 4.42 -14.11 12.03
C PHE A 150 4.95 -15.28 11.18
N TYR A 151 6.02 -15.95 11.60
CA TYR A 151 6.66 -17.04 10.85
C TYR A 151 6.68 -18.40 11.60
N ASN A 152 5.86 -18.58 12.65
CA ASN A 152 5.66 -19.89 13.30
C ASN A 152 4.22 -20.35 13.14
#